data_b9e7c9f0f7b1d55a231326035d649b66
#
_entry.id   b9e7c9f0f7b1d55a231326035d649b66
#
_cell.length_a   1.000
_cell.length_b   1.000
_cell.length_c   1.000
_cell.angle_alpha   90.00
_cell.angle_beta   90.00
_cell.angle_gamma   90.00
#
_symmetry.space_group_name_H-M   'P 1'
#
loop_
_entity.id
_entity.type
_entity.pdbx_description
1 polymer ?
#
loop_
_entity_poly.entity_id
_entity_poly.type
_entity_poly.pdbx_seq_one_letter_code
_entity_poly.pdbx_strand_id
1 'polypeptide(L)'
;MSFKENGYVLIKNVLSNEFCKLATQYALFEQMNDVGGKNLESATAQVPGTHSVYSDSLMESFLRFLQPVAEKHSELELIPTYSYYRIYKPGDVLRPHRDRPSCEISMTLTLDYYYTGVDDDYKWPLIVNNKSVVMGGGDAVLYRGCDNEHERKKLDVGEGSFHVQVFLHYVDANGPYAKEYKYDGRPSIGIKKENIR
;
A
#
# COMPACT_ATOMS: atom_id res chain seq x y z
N MET A 1 -11.38 -13.17 -12.56
CA MET A 1 -11.49 -13.27 -11.09
C MET A 1 -12.09 -11.96 -10.61
N SER A 2 -13.19 -11.99 -9.85
CA SER A 2 -13.83 -10.79 -9.31
C SER A 2 -13.51 -10.64 -7.83
N PHE A 3 -13.55 -9.40 -7.34
CA PHE A 3 -13.41 -9.09 -5.92
C PHE A 3 -14.49 -9.80 -5.07
N LYS A 4 -15.72 -9.86 -5.59
CA LYS A 4 -16.86 -10.50 -4.92
C LYS A 4 -16.65 -12.00 -4.64
N GLU A 5 -16.06 -12.71 -5.60
CA GLU A 5 -15.86 -14.17 -5.50
C GLU A 5 -14.62 -14.56 -4.70
N ASN A 6 -13.53 -13.80 -4.85
CA ASN A 6 -12.23 -14.18 -4.31
C ASN A 6 -11.79 -13.33 -3.11
N GLY A 7 -12.51 -12.26 -2.80
CA GLY A 7 -12.10 -11.26 -1.82
C GLY A 7 -10.97 -10.35 -2.29
N TYR A 8 -10.43 -10.56 -3.51
CA TYR A 8 -9.42 -9.70 -4.10
C TYR A 8 -9.48 -9.69 -5.62
N VAL A 9 -8.90 -8.64 -6.23
CA VAL A 9 -8.77 -8.50 -7.69
C VAL A 9 -7.50 -7.73 -8.05
N LEU A 10 -6.79 -8.19 -9.08
CA LEU A 10 -5.69 -7.45 -9.69
C LEU A 10 -6.26 -6.46 -10.72
N ILE A 11 -5.92 -5.20 -10.58
CA ILE A 11 -6.31 -4.11 -11.49
C ILE A 11 -5.05 -3.59 -12.15
N LYS A 12 -5.01 -3.67 -13.47
CA LYS A 12 -3.84 -3.24 -14.24
C LYS A 12 -3.91 -1.75 -14.57
N ASN A 13 -2.74 -1.10 -14.51
CA ASN A 13 -2.54 0.27 -14.97
C ASN A 13 -3.52 1.28 -14.34
N VAL A 14 -3.70 1.23 -13.01
CA VAL A 14 -4.55 2.21 -12.29
C VAL A 14 -3.93 3.60 -12.26
N LEU A 15 -2.60 3.70 -12.40
CA LEU A 15 -1.84 4.93 -12.64
C LEU A 15 -0.97 4.78 -13.88
N SER A 16 -0.74 5.90 -14.58
CA SER A 16 0.19 5.92 -15.69
C SER A 16 1.64 5.80 -15.22
N ASN A 17 2.51 5.34 -16.10
CA ASN A 17 3.93 5.16 -15.78
C ASN A 17 4.61 6.48 -15.35
N GLU A 18 4.20 7.62 -15.94
CA GLU A 18 4.75 8.94 -15.59
C GLU A 18 4.39 9.33 -14.16
N PHE A 19 3.13 9.13 -13.75
CA PHE A 19 2.71 9.36 -12.36
C PHE A 19 3.43 8.42 -11.38
N CYS A 20 3.59 7.17 -11.74
CA CYS A 20 4.31 6.20 -10.91
C CYS A 20 5.76 6.62 -10.71
N LYS A 21 6.47 6.99 -11.78
CA LYS A 21 7.86 7.46 -11.71
C LYS A 21 8.01 8.74 -10.88
N LEU A 22 7.11 9.72 -11.07
CA LEU A 22 7.12 10.96 -10.30
C LEU A 22 6.92 10.68 -8.81
N ALA A 23 5.93 9.85 -8.46
CA ALA A 23 5.63 9.51 -7.09
C ALA A 23 6.74 8.66 -6.44
N THR A 24 7.38 7.78 -7.21
CA THR A 24 8.56 7.03 -6.75
C THR A 24 9.70 7.98 -6.43
N GLN A 25 10.01 8.91 -7.32
CA GLN A 25 11.07 9.89 -7.08
C GLN A 25 10.80 10.76 -5.86
N TYR A 26 9.55 11.21 -5.68
CA TYR A 26 9.10 11.90 -4.49
C TYR A 26 9.37 11.06 -3.22
N ALA A 27 8.94 9.79 -3.19
CA ALA A 27 9.11 8.92 -2.02
C ALA A 27 10.60 8.68 -1.70
N LEU A 28 11.45 8.52 -2.71
CA LEU A 28 12.90 8.38 -2.53
C LEU A 28 13.54 9.67 -1.98
N PHE A 29 13.09 10.85 -2.41
CA PHE A 29 13.56 12.12 -1.84
C PHE A 29 13.10 12.30 -0.39
N GLU A 30 11.85 11.92 -0.05
CA GLU A 30 11.39 11.93 1.34
C GLU A 30 12.24 11.00 2.22
N GLN A 31 12.62 9.82 1.71
CA GLN A 31 13.53 8.91 2.41
C GLN A 31 14.92 9.54 2.61
N MET A 32 15.48 10.18 1.59
CA MET A 32 16.78 10.87 1.68
C MET A 32 16.74 12.04 2.67
N ASN A 33 15.62 12.76 2.75
CA ASN A 33 15.43 13.87 3.68
C ASN A 33 15.20 13.41 5.13
N ASP A 34 14.89 12.15 5.36
CA ASP A 34 14.69 11.57 6.70
C ASP A 34 16.03 11.27 7.39
N VAL A 35 16.88 12.29 7.54
CA VAL A 35 18.24 12.19 8.10
C VAL A 35 18.27 11.61 9.52
N GLY A 36 17.19 11.80 10.28
CA GLY A 36 17.07 11.27 11.65
C GLY A 36 16.41 9.90 11.76
N GLY A 37 16.01 9.29 10.63
CA GLY A 37 15.33 8.01 10.61
C GLY A 37 13.98 7.99 11.29
N LYS A 38 13.28 9.12 11.34
CA LYS A 38 11.96 9.26 12.00
C LYS A 38 10.88 8.36 11.39
N ASN A 39 11.02 8.08 10.10
CA ASN A 39 10.09 7.25 9.34
C ASN A 39 10.58 5.80 9.18
N LEU A 40 11.60 5.40 9.92
CA LEU A 40 12.01 3.99 9.97
C LEU A 40 11.08 3.21 10.90
N GLU A 41 10.56 2.10 10.40
CA GLU A 41 9.74 1.22 11.21
C GLU A 41 10.51 0.65 12.40
N SER A 42 9.85 0.61 13.57
CA SER A 42 10.43 0.08 14.81
C SER A 42 10.76 -1.42 14.69
N ALA A 43 11.55 -1.94 15.62
CA ALA A 43 11.91 -3.36 15.67
C ALA A 43 10.71 -4.31 15.80
N THR A 44 9.57 -3.80 16.28
CA THR A 44 8.32 -4.58 16.46
C THR A 44 7.31 -4.38 15.33
N ALA A 45 7.63 -3.56 14.33
CA ALA A 45 6.76 -3.30 13.19
C ALA A 45 6.69 -4.50 12.22
N GLN A 46 5.78 -4.41 11.26
CA GLN A 46 5.59 -5.46 10.24
C GLN A 46 6.86 -5.71 9.42
N VAL A 47 7.61 -4.66 9.07
CA VAL A 47 8.87 -4.73 8.31
C VAL A 47 9.90 -3.81 8.97
N PRO A 48 10.60 -4.29 10.00
CA PRO A 48 11.50 -3.46 10.81
C PRO A 48 12.60 -2.78 10.00
N GLY A 49 12.87 -1.50 10.32
CA GLY A 49 13.94 -0.73 9.69
C GLY A 49 13.69 -0.33 8.24
N THR A 50 12.48 -0.48 7.75
CA THR A 50 12.05 -0.03 6.42
C THR A 50 11.50 1.38 6.49
N HIS A 51 11.83 2.24 5.54
CA HIS A 51 11.26 3.58 5.46
C HIS A 51 9.78 3.51 5.09
N SER A 52 8.93 4.13 5.91
CA SER A 52 7.48 4.13 5.71
C SER A 52 6.84 5.40 6.25
N VAL A 53 5.81 5.89 5.57
CA VAL A 53 5.12 7.12 5.98
C VAL A 53 3.61 6.92 5.99
N TYR A 54 3.02 7.26 7.12
CA TYR A 54 1.57 7.30 7.31
C TYR A 54 1.03 8.65 6.85
N SER A 55 -0.08 8.62 6.10
CA SER A 55 -0.85 9.82 5.74
C SER A 55 -0.04 10.90 5.03
N ASP A 56 0.84 10.48 4.11
CA ASP A 56 1.55 11.40 3.23
C ASP A 56 0.61 12.12 2.28
N SER A 57 0.80 13.42 2.02
CA SER A 57 -0.14 14.24 1.27
C SER A 57 -0.28 13.81 -0.21
N LEU A 58 0.82 13.38 -0.84
CA LEU A 58 0.77 12.86 -2.21
C LEU A 58 0.03 11.54 -2.25
N MET A 59 0.32 10.63 -1.29
CA MET A 59 -0.32 9.31 -1.26
C MET A 59 -1.80 9.41 -0.85
N GLU A 60 -2.18 10.39 -0.02
CA GLU A 60 -3.60 10.68 0.24
C GLU A 60 -4.33 11.30 -0.96
N SER A 61 -3.59 11.97 -1.85
CA SER A 61 -4.15 12.40 -3.13
C SER A 61 -4.48 11.18 -4.01
N PHE A 62 -3.62 10.14 -4.04
CA PHE A 62 -3.95 8.88 -4.70
C PHE A 62 -5.12 8.16 -4.03
N LEU A 63 -5.21 8.18 -2.69
CA LEU A 63 -6.34 7.60 -1.95
C LEU A 63 -7.67 8.16 -2.45
N ARG A 64 -7.76 9.48 -2.67
CA ARG A 64 -8.95 10.13 -3.22
C ARG A 64 -9.13 9.89 -4.71
N PHE A 65 -8.05 10.00 -5.47
CA PHE A 65 -8.08 9.87 -6.93
C PHE A 65 -8.50 8.47 -7.38
N LEU A 66 -8.05 7.42 -6.67
CA LEU A 66 -8.32 6.02 -6.99
C LEU A 66 -9.57 5.45 -6.28
N GLN A 67 -10.22 6.21 -5.39
CA GLN A 67 -11.46 5.76 -4.72
C GLN A 67 -12.52 5.28 -5.73
N PRO A 68 -12.83 6.00 -6.83
CA PRO A 68 -13.82 5.52 -7.80
C PRO A 68 -13.42 4.20 -8.48
N VAL A 69 -12.12 3.95 -8.64
CA VAL A 69 -11.61 2.66 -9.17
C VAL A 69 -11.85 1.55 -8.14
N ALA A 70 -11.56 1.81 -6.87
CA ALA A 70 -11.80 0.86 -5.78
C ALA A 70 -13.29 0.54 -5.64
N GLU A 71 -14.17 1.54 -5.66
CA GLU A 71 -15.63 1.39 -5.61
C GLU A 71 -16.16 0.57 -6.78
N LYS A 72 -15.70 0.86 -8.01
CA LYS A 72 -16.09 0.12 -9.20
C LYS A 72 -15.76 -1.37 -9.11
N HIS A 73 -14.58 -1.73 -8.58
CA HIS A 73 -14.12 -3.10 -8.54
C HIS A 73 -14.59 -3.87 -7.30
N SER A 74 -14.85 -3.19 -6.19
CA SER A 74 -15.45 -3.80 -4.98
C SER A 74 -16.97 -3.91 -5.07
N GLU A 75 -17.62 -3.09 -5.90
CA GLU A 75 -19.07 -2.89 -5.93
C GLU A 75 -19.61 -2.34 -4.59
N LEU A 76 -18.79 -1.58 -3.85
CA LEU A 76 -19.10 -0.97 -2.56
C LEU A 76 -19.00 0.55 -2.67
N GLU A 77 -19.78 1.26 -1.88
CA GLU A 77 -19.54 2.67 -1.57
C GLU A 77 -18.47 2.73 -0.47
N LEU A 78 -17.40 3.51 -0.67
CA LEU A 78 -16.24 3.50 0.21
C LEU A 78 -16.01 4.83 0.91
N ILE A 79 -15.61 4.75 2.19
CA ILE A 79 -15.11 5.89 2.95
C ILE A 79 -13.59 5.73 3.08
N PRO A 80 -12.77 6.70 2.64
CA PRO A 80 -11.34 6.63 2.80
C PRO A 80 -10.94 6.73 4.28
N THR A 81 -9.93 5.97 4.66
CA THR A 81 -9.37 6.00 6.02
C THR A 81 -8.03 6.68 6.04
N TYR A 82 -7.00 6.09 5.43
CA TYR A 82 -5.67 6.69 5.33
C TYR A 82 -4.86 6.05 4.19
N SER A 83 -3.79 6.73 3.81
CA SER A 83 -2.73 6.16 2.98
C SER A 83 -1.52 5.79 3.82
N TYR A 84 -0.77 4.84 3.32
CA TYR A 84 0.52 4.45 3.85
C TYR A 84 1.44 4.10 2.69
N TYR A 85 2.73 4.44 2.75
CA TYR A 85 3.67 3.91 1.78
C TYR A 85 4.92 3.36 2.45
N ARG A 86 5.58 2.47 1.75
CA ARG A 86 6.79 1.81 2.21
C ARG A 86 7.78 1.66 1.06
N ILE A 87 9.07 1.85 1.36
CA ILE A 87 10.17 1.58 0.44
C ILE A 87 10.87 0.33 0.94
N TYR A 88 10.54 -0.81 0.36
CA TYR A 88 11.19 -2.08 0.68
C TYR A 88 12.61 -2.11 0.13
N LYS A 89 13.50 -2.74 0.89
CA LYS A 89 14.92 -2.94 0.58
C LYS A 89 15.31 -4.42 0.60
N PRO A 90 16.50 -4.79 0.12
CA PRO A 90 16.97 -6.17 0.16
C PRO A 90 16.81 -6.80 1.54
N GLY A 91 16.28 -8.02 1.57
CA GLY A 91 16.06 -8.79 2.79
C GLY A 91 14.72 -8.56 3.49
N ASP A 92 13.96 -7.53 3.13
CA ASP A 92 12.66 -7.25 3.74
C ASP A 92 11.66 -8.39 3.51
N VAL A 93 10.85 -8.64 4.54
CA VAL A 93 9.79 -9.65 4.55
C VAL A 93 8.52 -9.01 5.11
N LEU A 94 7.42 -9.11 4.40
CA LEU A 94 6.10 -8.83 4.97
C LEU A 94 5.48 -10.16 5.41
N ARG A 95 5.47 -10.40 6.74
CA ARG A 95 4.96 -11.66 7.29
C ARG A 95 3.47 -11.84 7.02
N PRO A 96 2.96 -13.10 6.98
CA PRO A 96 1.53 -13.36 6.86
C PRO A 96 0.74 -12.63 7.93
N HIS A 97 -0.28 -11.87 7.50
CA HIS A 97 -1.15 -11.13 8.41
C HIS A 97 -2.49 -10.82 7.75
N ARG A 98 -3.43 -10.37 8.58
CA ARG A 98 -4.65 -9.69 8.17
C ARG A 98 -4.60 -8.27 8.70
N ASP A 99 -5.26 -7.38 8.00
CA ASP A 99 -5.29 -5.97 8.35
C ASP A 99 -6.23 -5.68 9.53
N ARG A 100 -6.05 -4.52 10.13
CA ARG A 100 -6.94 -3.95 11.15
C ARG A 100 -8.23 -3.40 10.52
N PRO A 101 -9.31 -3.18 11.29
CA PRO A 101 -10.61 -2.74 10.76
C PRO A 101 -10.58 -1.49 9.88
N SER A 102 -9.72 -0.51 10.16
CA SER A 102 -9.57 0.68 9.31
C SER A 102 -9.01 0.39 7.91
N CYS A 103 -8.58 -0.83 7.64
CA CYS A 103 -8.09 -1.34 6.37
C CYS A 103 -9.04 -2.43 5.81
N GLU A 104 -10.35 -2.33 6.10
CA GLU A 104 -11.34 -3.32 5.68
C GLU A 104 -11.27 -3.62 4.19
N ILE A 105 -11.19 -2.56 3.39
CA ILE A 105 -10.96 -2.63 1.93
C ILE A 105 -9.62 -1.93 1.66
N SER A 106 -8.67 -2.68 1.18
CA SER A 106 -7.32 -2.19 0.93
C SER A 106 -6.96 -2.29 -0.54
N MET A 107 -6.35 -1.23 -1.08
CA MET A 107 -5.74 -1.23 -2.39
C MET A 107 -4.23 -1.08 -2.21
N THR A 108 -3.46 -2.12 -2.54
CA THR A 108 -2.00 -2.03 -2.57
C THR A 108 -1.54 -1.79 -4.00
N LEU A 109 -0.78 -0.71 -4.20
CA LEU A 109 -0.36 -0.18 -5.50
C LEU A 109 1.17 -0.22 -5.56
N THR A 110 1.73 -0.90 -6.56
CA THR A 110 3.15 -0.80 -6.89
C THR A 110 3.40 0.47 -7.69
N LEU A 111 4.23 1.39 -7.17
CA LEU A 111 4.65 2.56 -7.96
C LEU A 111 5.75 2.17 -8.93
N ASP A 112 6.90 1.76 -8.40
CA ASP A 112 8.04 1.35 -9.20
C ASP A 112 9.00 0.49 -8.38
N TYR A 113 9.92 -0.19 -9.04
CA TYR A 113 10.96 -0.97 -8.40
C TYR A 113 12.21 -1.02 -9.29
N TYR A 114 13.32 -1.18 -8.62
CA TYR A 114 14.61 -1.44 -9.26
C TYR A 114 15.30 -2.59 -8.53
N TYR A 115 15.64 -3.64 -9.25
CA TYR A 115 16.29 -4.82 -8.70
C TYR A 115 17.63 -5.07 -9.34
N THR A 116 18.65 -5.36 -8.52
CA THR A 116 19.99 -5.76 -8.92
C THR A 116 20.27 -7.17 -8.41
N GLY A 117 21.27 -7.83 -8.99
CA GLY A 117 21.70 -9.15 -8.54
C GLY A 117 20.72 -10.30 -8.80
N VAL A 118 19.77 -10.06 -9.68
CA VAL A 118 18.76 -11.05 -10.13
C VAL A 118 18.55 -10.97 -11.64
N ASP A 119 17.93 -11.99 -12.22
CA ASP A 119 17.58 -12.02 -13.64
C ASP A 119 16.48 -10.99 -13.97
N ASP A 120 16.42 -10.54 -15.23
CA ASP A 120 15.49 -9.50 -15.70
C ASP A 120 14.02 -9.90 -15.53
N ASP A 121 13.71 -11.19 -15.46
CA ASP A 121 12.38 -11.74 -15.28
C ASP A 121 12.01 -11.95 -13.81
N TYR A 122 12.90 -11.63 -12.85
CA TYR A 122 12.60 -11.73 -11.42
C TYR A 122 11.33 -10.97 -11.06
N LYS A 123 10.47 -11.59 -10.26
CA LYS A 123 9.23 -11.01 -9.76
C LYS A 123 9.12 -11.21 -8.27
N TRP A 124 8.65 -10.18 -7.58
CA TRP A 124 8.38 -10.21 -6.15
C TRP A 124 6.88 -10.05 -5.88
N PRO A 125 6.11 -11.16 -5.90
CA PRO A 125 4.66 -11.11 -5.83
C PRO A 125 4.15 -10.73 -4.44
N LEU A 126 2.94 -10.16 -4.40
CA LEU A 126 2.07 -10.23 -3.24
C LEU A 126 1.44 -11.62 -3.21
N ILE A 127 1.41 -12.26 -2.06
CA ILE A 127 0.69 -13.53 -1.86
C ILE A 127 -0.58 -13.21 -1.08
N VAL A 128 -1.73 -13.53 -1.66
CA VAL A 128 -3.06 -13.34 -1.04
C VAL A 128 -3.74 -14.69 -1.00
N ASN A 129 -4.13 -15.15 0.19
CA ASN A 129 -4.73 -16.47 0.40
C ASN A 129 -3.95 -17.59 -0.31
N ASN A 130 -2.63 -17.63 -0.13
CA ASN A 130 -1.69 -18.57 -0.75
C ASN A 130 -1.61 -18.51 -2.30
N LYS A 131 -2.11 -17.44 -2.93
CA LYS A 131 -2.00 -17.24 -4.38
C LYS A 131 -1.08 -16.06 -4.67
N SER A 132 -0.07 -16.29 -5.51
CA SER A 132 0.86 -15.26 -5.96
C SER A 132 0.20 -14.31 -6.95
N VAL A 133 0.32 -13.01 -6.71
CA VAL A 133 -0.17 -11.94 -7.58
C VAL A 133 0.99 -11.03 -7.93
N VAL A 134 1.39 -11.05 -9.20
CA VAL A 134 2.49 -10.20 -9.72
C VAL A 134 1.94 -8.86 -10.17
N MET A 135 2.54 -7.79 -9.63
CA MET A 135 2.25 -6.41 -10.00
C MET A 135 3.47 -5.76 -10.66
N GLY A 136 3.22 -5.05 -11.76
CA GLY A 136 4.17 -4.09 -12.32
C GLY A 136 3.91 -2.68 -11.79
N GLY A 137 4.73 -1.71 -12.20
CA GLY A 137 4.48 -0.29 -11.90
C GLY A 137 3.11 0.14 -12.41
N GLY A 138 2.32 0.81 -11.57
CA GLY A 138 0.96 1.24 -11.86
C GLY A 138 -0.13 0.17 -11.68
N ASP A 139 0.23 -1.07 -11.34
CA ASP A 139 -0.74 -2.12 -11.03
C ASP A 139 -1.13 -2.09 -9.55
N ALA A 140 -2.38 -2.42 -9.26
CA ALA A 140 -2.87 -2.54 -7.88
C ALA A 140 -3.62 -3.86 -7.64
N VAL A 141 -3.56 -4.32 -6.40
CA VAL A 141 -4.46 -5.37 -5.89
C VAL A 141 -5.42 -4.72 -4.90
N LEU A 142 -6.71 -4.83 -5.17
CA LEU A 142 -7.77 -4.49 -4.24
C LEU A 142 -8.17 -5.77 -3.49
N TYR A 143 -8.26 -5.72 -2.16
CA TYR A 143 -8.56 -6.90 -1.34
C TYR A 143 -9.30 -6.54 -0.06
N ARG A 144 -10.00 -7.54 0.54
CA ARG A 144 -10.60 -7.44 1.87
C ARG A 144 -9.52 -7.62 2.91
N GLY A 145 -9.02 -6.51 3.47
CA GLY A 145 -7.86 -6.53 4.36
C GLY A 145 -8.06 -7.36 5.61
N CYS A 146 -9.25 -7.26 6.23
CA CYS A 146 -9.57 -8.01 7.44
C CYS A 146 -9.76 -9.52 7.21
N ASP A 147 -10.14 -9.93 5.99
CA ASP A 147 -10.52 -11.30 5.67
C ASP A 147 -9.41 -12.07 4.97
N ASN A 148 -8.68 -11.42 4.07
CA ASN A 148 -7.66 -12.05 3.26
C ASN A 148 -6.29 -12.01 3.94
N GLU A 149 -5.76 -13.17 4.31
CA GLU A 149 -4.37 -13.24 4.74
C GLU A 149 -3.44 -12.91 3.57
N HIS A 150 -2.47 -12.04 3.81
CA HIS A 150 -1.53 -11.63 2.78
C HIS A 150 -0.11 -11.44 3.31
N GLU A 151 0.86 -11.66 2.42
CA GLU A 151 2.28 -11.63 2.74
C GLU A 151 3.14 -11.29 1.52
N ARG A 152 4.40 -10.95 1.76
CA ARG A 152 5.48 -11.01 0.77
C ARG A 152 6.65 -11.78 1.34
N LYS A 153 7.17 -12.74 0.59
CA LYS A 153 8.39 -13.46 0.97
C LYS A 153 9.58 -12.51 0.98
N LYS A 154 10.72 -12.96 1.48
CA LYS A 154 11.96 -12.18 1.48
C LYS A 154 12.23 -11.59 0.10
N LEU A 155 12.49 -10.28 0.06
CA LEU A 155 12.97 -9.60 -1.14
C LEU A 155 14.44 -9.98 -1.35
N ASP A 156 14.67 -10.98 -2.19
CA ASP A 156 15.98 -11.58 -2.39
C ASP A 156 16.65 -10.99 -3.64
N VAL A 157 17.21 -9.82 -3.47
CA VAL A 157 17.82 -8.97 -4.51
C VAL A 157 19.13 -8.37 -4.00
N GLY A 158 19.95 -7.84 -4.91
CA GLY A 158 21.22 -7.21 -4.57
C GLY A 158 21.08 -5.83 -3.91
N GLU A 159 22.16 -5.35 -3.33
CA GLU A 159 22.25 -4.02 -2.73
C GLU A 159 21.93 -2.91 -3.73
N GLY A 160 21.34 -1.80 -3.22
CA GLY A 160 20.87 -0.70 -4.05
C GLY A 160 19.50 -0.93 -4.70
N SER A 161 18.91 -2.11 -4.51
CA SER A 161 17.54 -2.40 -4.94
C SER A 161 16.51 -1.72 -4.06
N PHE A 162 15.36 -1.36 -4.65
CA PHE A 162 14.20 -0.84 -3.93
C PHE A 162 12.88 -1.30 -4.57
N HIS A 163 11.79 -1.27 -3.78
CA HIS A 163 10.43 -1.44 -4.25
C HIS A 163 9.50 -0.49 -3.50
N VAL A 164 8.89 0.44 -4.22
CA VAL A 164 8.00 1.45 -3.63
C VAL A 164 6.56 0.97 -3.75
N GLN A 165 5.92 0.77 -2.60
CA GLN A 165 4.55 0.28 -2.48
C GLN A 165 3.70 1.29 -1.72
N VAL A 166 2.51 1.59 -2.24
CA VAL A 166 1.51 2.43 -1.60
C VAL A 166 0.33 1.57 -1.17
N PHE A 167 -0.20 1.85 -0.01
CA PHE A 167 -1.39 1.20 0.56
C PHE A 167 -2.46 2.27 0.77
N LEU A 168 -3.59 2.08 0.14
CA LEU A 168 -4.74 2.98 0.18
C LEU A 168 -5.89 2.24 0.88
N HIS A 169 -6.32 2.75 2.01
CA HIS A 169 -7.26 2.06 2.88
C HIS A 169 -8.61 2.73 2.92
N TYR A 170 -9.64 1.91 2.91
CA TYR A 170 -11.05 2.29 2.93
C TYR A 170 -11.83 1.38 3.88
N VAL A 171 -13.03 1.83 4.22
CA VAL A 171 -14.07 1.01 4.85
C VAL A 171 -15.35 1.08 4.00
N ASP A 172 -16.18 0.03 4.04
CA ASP A 172 -17.50 0.04 3.42
C ASP A 172 -18.38 1.09 4.10
N ALA A 173 -18.91 2.05 3.34
CA ALA A 173 -19.76 3.12 3.86
C ALA A 173 -21.04 2.60 4.56
N ASN A 174 -21.49 1.40 4.17
CA ASN A 174 -22.63 0.74 4.72
C ASN A 174 -22.26 -0.38 5.71
N GLY A 175 -20.97 -0.55 5.98
CA GLY A 175 -20.40 -1.58 6.84
C GLY A 175 -20.28 -1.16 8.31
N PRO A 176 -19.89 -2.10 9.18
CA PRO A 176 -19.80 -1.87 10.62
C PRO A 176 -18.70 -0.88 11.02
N TYR A 177 -17.72 -0.66 10.16
CA TYR A 177 -16.53 0.16 10.45
C TYR A 177 -16.66 1.61 9.98
N ALA A 178 -17.71 1.95 9.20
CA ALA A 178 -17.88 3.25 8.56
C ALA A 178 -17.78 4.44 9.51
N LYS A 179 -18.47 4.37 10.66
CA LYS A 179 -18.54 5.47 11.62
C LYS A 179 -17.26 5.64 12.40
N GLU A 180 -16.67 4.53 12.85
CA GLU A 180 -15.52 4.54 13.75
C GLU A 180 -14.22 4.88 13.02
N TYR A 181 -14.03 4.36 11.80
CA TYR A 181 -12.77 4.47 11.07
C TYR A 181 -12.76 5.47 9.92
N LYS A 182 -13.83 6.26 9.77
CA LYS A 182 -13.82 7.38 8.82
C LYS A 182 -12.59 8.25 9.02
N TYR A 183 -11.78 8.41 7.96
CA TYR A 183 -10.51 9.15 7.96
C TYR A 183 -9.52 8.69 9.04
N ASP A 184 -9.63 7.45 9.49
CA ASP A 184 -8.85 6.86 10.59
C ASP A 184 -8.94 7.70 11.89
N GLY A 185 -10.14 8.23 12.20
CA GLY A 185 -10.42 9.09 13.35
C GLY A 185 -9.89 10.52 13.23
N ARG A 186 -9.43 10.95 12.05
CA ARG A 186 -9.01 12.32 11.75
C ARG A 186 -10.21 13.16 11.30
N PRO A 187 -10.14 14.51 11.39
CA PRO A 187 -11.19 15.40 10.87
C PRO A 187 -11.42 15.27 9.35
N SER A 188 -10.34 15.06 8.59
CA SER A 188 -10.38 14.73 7.17
C SER A 188 -9.11 14.01 6.73
N ILE A 189 -9.11 13.44 5.54
CA ILE A 189 -7.86 13.07 4.85
C ILE A 189 -7.03 14.32 4.58
N GLY A 190 -5.71 14.19 4.44
CA GLY A 190 -4.76 15.29 4.30
C GLY A 190 -4.33 15.94 5.63
N ILE A 191 -5.04 15.68 6.74
CA ILE A 191 -4.65 16.14 8.08
C ILE A 191 -3.92 15.01 8.80
N LYS A 192 -2.66 15.25 9.18
CA LYS A 192 -1.88 14.30 9.98
C LYS A 192 -2.38 14.26 11.42
N LYS A 193 -2.33 13.09 12.07
CA LYS A 193 -2.77 12.93 13.49
C LYS A 193 -2.05 13.85 14.45
N GLU A 194 -0.77 14.09 14.25
CA GLU A 194 0.07 14.99 15.04
C GLU A 194 -0.37 16.45 15.00
N ASN A 195 -1.15 16.86 13.99
CA ASN A 195 -1.68 18.21 13.82
C ASN A 195 -3.10 18.40 14.40
N ILE A 196 -3.66 17.36 15.03
CA ILE A 196 -4.96 17.42 15.71
C ILE A 196 -4.71 17.91 17.15
N ARG A 197 -5.15 19.11 17.44
CA ARG A 197 -5.10 19.71 18.81
C ARG A 197 -6.38 19.41 19.55
#